data_354ed3ef7f146ad8a22179115cfcd588
#
_entry.id   354ed3ef7f146ad8a22179115cfcd588
#
_cell.length_a   1.000
_cell.length_b   1.000
_cell.length_c   1.000
_cell.angle_alpha   90.00
_cell.angle_beta   90.00
_cell.angle_gamma   90.00
#
_symmetry.space_group_name_H-M   'P 1'
#
loop_
_entity.id
_entity.type
_entity.pdbx_description
1 polymer ?
#
loop_
_entity_poly.entity_id
_entity_poly.type
_entity_poly.pdbx_seq_one_letter_code
_entity_poly.pdbx_strand_id
1 'polypeptide(L)'
;LLSKKLAAITPSFTIGISTKVNEMKKNGIAITNLSIGEPDFFTPDRAKAAGIKAIEMNKTKYDAAEGVRDFREAICLKLKEENQIEYKADEIVVSSGAKHSITNALMALLDPGDEVLIPKPYWVSYPEMVKLTGGVPVFVETQRSNDFKVTVEDLAGCINDRTKAVFITNPSNPTGAVYSREELLPIAEYLVSKGVYIIADEIYEKIVFDQEFTSVASLSSDIKAMTITINGMSKSTSMTGWRIGYTASTREIAKAMATIQGHLVSHPATISQYAALESLSCKEDMVIMKNAYAKRRDLVSGLLSEIEGIDFVRPQGAFYVFIDVSAFKSKLPEAESLSIQVCDLLLEKFQLALVPGIAFGLDNYVRASTAASEETLREGMAKLAAFAASL
;
A
#
# COMPACT_ATOMS: atom_id res chain seq x y z
N LEU A 1 8.58 29.63 15.16
CA LEU A 1 7.65 28.62 15.63
C LEU A 1 7.13 27.84 14.42
N LEU A 2 7.20 26.49 14.48
CA LEU A 2 6.67 25.62 13.43
C LEU A 2 5.15 25.57 13.49
N SER A 3 4.52 25.10 12.39
CA SER A 3 3.07 24.91 12.34
C SER A 3 2.61 23.87 13.38
N LYS A 4 1.48 24.18 14.06
CA LYS A 4 0.86 23.24 15.02
C LYS A 4 0.45 21.91 14.38
N LYS A 5 0.20 21.89 13.06
CA LYS A 5 -0.09 20.64 12.33
C LYS A 5 1.01 19.59 12.47
N LEU A 6 2.29 20.02 12.55
CA LEU A 6 3.42 19.09 12.69
C LEU A 6 3.43 18.36 14.03
N ALA A 7 2.87 18.92 15.08
CA ALA A 7 2.80 18.27 16.39
C ALA A 7 1.89 17.03 16.40
N ALA A 8 0.94 16.93 15.46
CA ALA A 8 0.03 15.80 15.31
C ALA A 8 0.57 14.68 14.39
N ILE A 9 1.68 14.94 13.68
CA ILE A 9 2.25 14.02 12.69
C ILE A 9 3.35 13.16 13.32
N THR A 10 3.19 11.86 13.23
CA THR A 10 4.19 10.88 13.70
C THR A 10 5.25 10.64 12.62
N PRO A 11 6.55 10.69 12.94
CA PRO A 11 7.61 10.31 12.01
C PRO A 11 7.42 8.87 11.49
N SER A 12 7.76 8.64 10.23
CA SER A 12 7.58 7.32 9.61
C SER A 12 8.52 6.27 10.21
N PHE A 13 7.97 5.21 10.81
CA PHE A 13 8.73 4.06 11.32
C PHE A 13 9.62 3.43 10.24
N THR A 14 9.11 3.26 9.02
CA THR A 14 9.88 2.65 7.93
C THR A 14 11.09 3.47 7.52
N ILE A 15 11.01 4.80 7.57
CA ILE A 15 12.15 5.70 7.32
C ILE A 15 13.16 5.58 8.47
N GLY A 16 12.71 5.55 9.71
CA GLY A 16 13.58 5.39 10.89
C GLY A 16 14.40 4.09 10.83
N ILE A 17 13.73 2.97 10.52
CA ILE A 17 14.41 1.67 10.35
C ILE A 17 15.42 1.72 9.20
N SER A 18 15.05 2.29 8.06
CA SER A 18 15.96 2.41 6.91
C SER A 18 17.21 3.24 7.27
N THR A 19 17.06 4.30 8.05
CA THR A 19 18.18 5.11 8.53
C THR A 19 19.10 4.29 9.43
N LYS A 20 18.57 3.58 10.44
CA LYS A 20 19.33 2.71 11.36
C LYS A 20 20.06 1.60 10.60
N VAL A 21 19.39 0.93 9.66
CA VAL A 21 20.00 -0.09 8.79
C VAL A 21 21.15 0.48 7.95
N ASN A 22 20.98 1.66 7.37
CA ASN A 22 22.00 2.30 6.54
C ASN A 22 23.22 2.71 7.38
N GLU A 23 23.04 3.18 8.61
CA GLU A 23 24.12 3.47 9.56
C GLU A 23 24.90 2.22 9.94
N MET A 24 24.20 1.12 10.27
CA MET A 24 24.84 -0.17 10.56
C MET A 24 25.66 -0.69 9.38
N LYS A 25 25.11 -0.61 8.15
CA LYS A 25 25.84 -0.99 6.93
C LYS A 25 27.08 -0.14 6.68
N LYS A 26 27.03 1.17 6.93
CA LYS A 26 28.20 2.06 6.85
C LYS A 26 29.30 1.67 7.84
N ASN A 27 28.92 1.09 8.98
CA ASN A 27 29.83 0.57 9.99
C ASN A 27 30.32 -0.86 9.70
N GLY A 28 30.06 -1.40 8.48
CA GLY A 28 30.52 -2.71 8.06
C GLY A 28 29.68 -3.89 8.55
N ILE A 29 28.50 -3.65 9.14
CA ILE A 29 27.62 -4.70 9.63
C ILE A 29 26.71 -5.17 8.49
N ALA A 30 26.76 -6.46 8.15
CA ALA A 30 25.86 -7.08 7.17
C ALA A 30 24.48 -7.25 7.80
N ILE A 31 23.44 -6.68 7.17
CA ILE A 31 22.07 -6.73 7.64
C ILE A 31 21.19 -7.43 6.61
N THR A 32 20.47 -8.47 7.05
CA THR A 32 19.36 -9.07 6.30
C THR A 32 18.15 -8.16 6.43
N ASN A 33 17.82 -7.44 5.35
CA ASN A 33 16.80 -6.40 5.41
C ASN A 33 15.49 -6.83 4.74
N LEU A 34 14.50 -7.20 5.53
CA LEU A 34 13.13 -7.53 5.11
C LEU A 34 12.11 -6.44 5.52
N SER A 35 12.57 -5.23 5.85
CA SER A 35 11.70 -4.10 6.19
C SER A 35 11.24 -3.29 4.96
N ILE A 36 11.87 -3.48 3.79
CA ILE A 36 11.68 -2.67 2.60
C ILE A 36 10.36 -3.02 1.91
N GLY A 37 9.56 -2.01 1.62
CA GLY A 37 8.27 -2.15 0.94
C GLY A 37 8.33 -1.81 -0.56
N GLU A 38 9.33 -2.33 -1.29
CA GLU A 38 9.43 -2.15 -2.74
C GLU A 38 9.85 -3.44 -3.45
N PRO A 39 9.46 -3.61 -4.74
CA PRO A 39 9.93 -4.70 -5.57
C PRO A 39 11.44 -4.75 -5.64
N ASP A 40 12.01 -5.95 -5.62
CA ASP A 40 13.45 -6.20 -5.85
C ASP A 40 13.79 -6.40 -7.34
N PHE A 41 12.81 -6.35 -8.20
CA PHE A 41 12.96 -6.34 -9.65
C PHE A 41 13.28 -4.94 -10.15
N PHE A 42 13.89 -4.86 -11.34
CA PHE A 42 14.06 -3.60 -12.03
C PHE A 42 12.81 -3.24 -12.86
N THR A 43 12.65 -1.94 -13.14
CA THR A 43 11.68 -1.46 -14.11
C THR A 43 11.90 -2.17 -15.46
N PRO A 44 10.84 -2.65 -16.14
CA PRO A 44 10.96 -3.31 -17.45
C PRO A 44 11.74 -2.48 -18.46
N ASP A 45 12.56 -3.13 -19.27
CA ASP A 45 13.44 -2.45 -20.24
C ASP A 45 12.67 -1.60 -21.24
N ARG A 46 11.50 -2.06 -21.67
CA ARG A 46 10.60 -1.28 -22.56
C ARG A 46 10.15 0.02 -21.91
N ALA A 47 9.78 0.00 -20.64
CA ALA A 47 9.38 1.19 -19.91
C ALA A 47 10.57 2.17 -19.72
N LYS A 48 11.76 1.66 -19.42
CA LYS A 48 12.99 2.47 -19.36
C LYS A 48 13.30 3.13 -20.71
N ALA A 49 13.23 2.35 -21.79
CA ALA A 49 13.47 2.85 -23.15
C ALA A 49 12.46 3.94 -23.55
N ALA A 50 11.19 3.81 -23.17
CA ALA A 50 10.17 4.83 -23.39
C ALA A 50 10.47 6.13 -22.64
N GLY A 51 10.96 6.05 -21.41
CA GLY A 51 11.40 7.21 -20.64
C GLY A 51 12.59 7.93 -21.29
N ILE A 52 13.61 7.18 -21.76
CA ILE A 52 14.76 7.72 -22.50
C ILE A 52 14.28 8.41 -23.77
N LYS A 53 13.43 7.75 -24.56
CA LYS A 53 12.85 8.30 -25.80
C LYS A 53 12.05 9.58 -25.53
N ALA A 54 11.34 9.67 -24.42
CA ALA A 54 10.62 10.88 -24.03
C ALA A 54 11.58 12.08 -23.83
N ILE A 55 12.75 11.85 -23.24
CA ILE A 55 13.80 12.87 -23.10
C ILE A 55 14.31 13.30 -24.48
N GLU A 56 14.66 12.35 -25.34
CA GLU A 56 15.16 12.61 -26.71
C GLU A 56 14.13 13.38 -27.57
N MET A 57 12.84 13.09 -27.37
CA MET A 57 11.72 13.79 -28.03
C MET A 57 11.36 15.13 -27.38
N ASN A 58 12.13 15.60 -26.40
CA ASN A 58 11.87 16.85 -25.67
C ASN A 58 10.49 16.91 -24.98
N LYS A 59 9.97 15.76 -24.48
CA LYS A 59 8.77 15.69 -23.66
C LYS A 59 9.08 16.15 -22.21
N THR A 60 9.64 17.35 -22.08
CA THR A 60 10.22 17.88 -20.84
C THR A 60 9.61 19.24 -20.46
N LYS A 61 8.48 19.60 -21.04
CA LYS A 61 7.74 20.83 -20.75
C LYS A 61 6.49 20.53 -19.92
N TYR A 62 5.83 21.58 -19.47
CA TYR A 62 4.54 21.48 -18.80
C TYR A 62 3.48 20.79 -19.65
N ASP A 63 2.64 20.00 -18.97
CA ASP A 63 1.48 19.31 -19.54
C ASP A 63 0.24 19.59 -18.65
N ALA A 64 -0.87 18.93 -18.93
CA ALA A 64 -2.11 19.07 -18.18
C ALA A 64 -1.94 18.64 -16.71
N ALA A 65 -2.61 19.33 -15.79
CA ALA A 65 -2.53 19.05 -14.36
C ALA A 65 -2.98 17.63 -14.03
N GLU A 66 -3.98 17.12 -14.73
CA GLU A 66 -4.48 15.76 -14.60
C GLU A 66 -3.58 14.69 -15.24
N GLY A 67 -2.51 15.09 -15.90
CA GLY A 67 -1.53 14.22 -16.56
C GLY A 67 -1.72 14.10 -18.08
N VAL A 68 -0.72 13.51 -18.74
CA VAL A 68 -0.66 13.30 -20.18
C VAL A 68 -1.90 12.55 -20.69
N ARG A 69 -2.54 13.10 -21.72
CA ARG A 69 -3.81 12.58 -22.24
C ARG A 69 -3.71 11.12 -22.69
N ASP A 70 -2.69 10.80 -23.49
CA ASP A 70 -2.49 9.46 -24.01
C ASP A 70 -2.38 8.41 -22.87
N PHE A 71 -1.73 8.80 -21.77
CA PHE A 71 -1.60 7.92 -20.60
C PHE A 71 -2.94 7.75 -19.87
N ARG A 72 -3.73 8.81 -19.72
CA ARG A 72 -5.07 8.72 -19.13
C ARG A 72 -6.02 7.85 -19.96
N GLU A 73 -5.96 7.96 -21.30
CA GLU A 73 -6.72 7.11 -22.22
C GLU A 73 -6.27 5.64 -22.12
N ALA A 74 -4.97 5.38 -22.00
CA ALA A 74 -4.44 4.03 -21.81
C ALA A 74 -4.87 3.43 -20.45
N ILE A 75 -4.93 4.25 -19.39
CA ILE A 75 -5.47 3.82 -18.09
C ILE A 75 -6.96 3.46 -18.21
N CYS A 76 -7.77 4.23 -18.97
CA CYS A 76 -9.16 3.89 -19.22
C CYS A 76 -9.30 2.53 -19.91
N LEU A 77 -8.46 2.28 -20.93
CA LEU A 77 -8.44 1.01 -21.64
C LEU A 77 -8.08 -0.15 -20.71
N LYS A 78 -7.03 0.02 -19.89
CA LYS A 78 -6.62 -0.97 -18.87
C LYS A 78 -7.76 -1.28 -17.89
N LEU A 79 -8.43 -0.24 -17.36
CA LEU A 79 -9.53 -0.42 -16.41
C LEU A 79 -10.72 -1.15 -17.04
N LYS A 80 -11.01 -0.87 -18.31
CA LYS A 80 -12.06 -1.59 -19.06
C LYS A 80 -11.70 -3.06 -19.29
N GLU A 81 -10.52 -3.35 -19.79
CA GLU A 81 -10.10 -4.70 -20.17
C GLU A 81 -9.80 -5.60 -18.97
N GLU A 82 -9.19 -5.07 -17.92
CA GLU A 82 -8.63 -5.86 -16.82
C GLU A 82 -9.47 -5.80 -15.55
N ASN A 83 -10.21 -4.68 -15.33
CA ASN A 83 -11.04 -4.48 -14.13
C ASN A 83 -12.54 -4.43 -14.44
N GLN A 84 -12.94 -4.47 -15.73
CA GLN A 84 -14.35 -4.39 -16.17
C GLN A 84 -15.04 -3.08 -15.75
N ILE A 85 -14.30 -1.97 -15.75
CA ILE A 85 -14.81 -0.66 -15.35
C ILE A 85 -14.60 0.34 -16.47
N GLU A 86 -15.67 0.97 -16.93
CA GLU A 86 -15.59 2.03 -17.93
C GLU A 86 -15.43 3.40 -17.30
N TYR A 87 -14.32 4.08 -17.62
CA TYR A 87 -14.06 5.48 -17.29
C TYR A 87 -13.70 6.27 -18.54
N LYS A 88 -13.89 7.59 -18.47
CA LYS A 88 -13.40 8.54 -19.49
C LYS A 88 -12.10 9.18 -19.02
N ALA A 89 -11.33 9.72 -19.94
CA ALA A 89 -10.04 10.32 -19.60
C ALA A 89 -10.14 11.53 -18.64
N ASP A 90 -11.27 12.22 -18.58
CA ASP A 90 -11.53 13.31 -17.64
C ASP A 90 -12.01 12.84 -16.24
N GLU A 91 -12.09 11.52 -16.05
CA GLU A 91 -12.33 10.85 -14.77
C GLU A 91 -11.03 10.26 -14.18
N ILE A 92 -9.89 10.44 -14.87
CA ILE A 92 -8.56 9.95 -14.46
C ILE A 92 -7.66 11.13 -14.09
N VAL A 93 -6.98 11.04 -12.95
CA VAL A 93 -5.92 11.97 -12.54
C VAL A 93 -4.65 11.20 -12.25
N VAL A 94 -3.59 11.49 -13.00
CA VAL A 94 -2.24 10.95 -12.77
C VAL A 94 -1.54 11.82 -11.73
N SER A 95 -0.93 11.19 -10.74
CA SER A 95 -0.28 11.87 -9.60
C SER A 95 1.14 11.36 -9.36
N SER A 96 1.90 12.07 -8.53
CA SER A 96 3.29 11.72 -8.16
C SER A 96 3.36 10.49 -7.22
N GLY A 97 2.83 9.36 -7.68
CA GLY A 97 2.66 8.09 -6.97
C GLY A 97 1.34 8.02 -6.21
N ALA A 98 0.92 6.80 -5.85
CA ALA A 98 -0.33 6.52 -5.17
C ALA A 98 -0.51 7.33 -3.85
N LYS A 99 0.58 7.58 -3.11
CA LYS A 99 0.55 8.42 -1.91
C LYS A 99 0.03 9.83 -2.22
N HIS A 100 0.49 10.45 -3.30
CA HIS A 100 -0.01 11.76 -3.74
C HIS A 100 -1.46 11.67 -4.23
N SER A 101 -1.83 10.60 -4.93
CA SER A 101 -3.21 10.32 -5.33
C SER A 101 -4.16 10.28 -4.13
N ILE A 102 -3.80 9.56 -3.06
CA ILE A 102 -4.57 9.51 -1.81
C ILE A 102 -4.67 10.89 -1.16
N THR A 103 -3.54 11.62 -1.08
CA THR A 103 -3.54 12.96 -0.47
C THR A 103 -4.46 13.91 -1.24
N ASN A 104 -4.42 13.90 -2.59
CA ASN A 104 -5.32 14.71 -3.42
C ASN A 104 -6.79 14.34 -3.21
N ALA A 105 -7.09 13.03 -3.10
CA ALA A 105 -8.45 12.55 -2.82
C ALA A 105 -8.96 13.04 -1.46
N LEU A 106 -8.14 12.91 -0.41
CA LEU A 106 -8.48 13.41 0.92
C LEU A 106 -8.68 14.93 0.94
N MET A 107 -7.80 15.70 0.28
CA MET A 107 -7.94 17.16 0.17
C MET A 107 -9.18 17.58 -0.62
N ALA A 108 -9.64 16.76 -1.57
CA ALA A 108 -10.84 17.04 -2.35
C ALA A 108 -12.13 16.67 -1.62
N LEU A 109 -12.08 15.75 -0.66
CA LEU A 109 -13.26 15.23 0.04
C LEU A 109 -13.48 15.84 1.42
N LEU A 110 -12.40 16.14 2.17
CA LEU A 110 -12.48 16.41 3.61
C LEU A 110 -12.56 17.90 3.94
N ASP A 111 -13.50 18.25 4.78
CA ASP A 111 -13.49 19.44 5.57
C ASP A 111 -12.84 19.21 6.95
N PRO A 112 -12.36 20.24 7.65
CA PRO A 112 -11.79 20.08 8.98
C PRO A 112 -12.75 19.40 9.96
N GLY A 113 -12.34 18.27 10.52
CA GLY A 113 -13.12 17.48 11.47
C GLY A 113 -13.90 16.32 10.86
N ASP A 114 -13.92 16.19 9.53
CA ASP A 114 -14.46 14.98 8.88
C ASP A 114 -13.66 13.74 9.27
N GLU A 115 -14.37 12.65 9.48
CA GLU A 115 -13.79 11.39 9.92
C GLU A 115 -13.52 10.45 8.73
N VAL A 116 -12.36 9.79 8.77
CA VAL A 116 -11.99 8.74 7.81
C VAL A 116 -11.74 7.45 8.55
N LEU A 117 -12.51 6.42 8.22
CA LEU A 117 -12.36 5.10 8.82
C LEU A 117 -11.15 4.37 8.22
N ILE A 118 -10.33 3.81 9.10
CA ILE A 118 -9.09 3.10 8.74
C ILE A 118 -9.11 1.74 9.43
N PRO A 119 -9.45 0.65 8.70
CA PRO A 119 -9.37 -0.70 9.24
C PRO A 119 -7.94 -1.08 9.64
N LYS A 120 -7.77 -1.66 10.85
CA LYS A 120 -6.50 -2.21 11.33
C LYS A 120 -6.32 -3.67 10.86
N PRO A 121 -5.10 -4.07 10.54
CA PRO A 121 -3.90 -3.26 10.38
C PRO A 121 -3.92 -2.48 9.06
N TYR A 122 -3.30 -1.31 9.05
CA TYR A 122 -3.34 -0.36 7.93
C TYR A 122 -1.93 -0.01 7.44
N TRP A 123 -1.84 0.53 6.21
CA TRP A 123 -0.58 1.13 5.76
C TRP A 123 -0.23 2.37 6.57
N VAL A 124 0.98 2.39 7.10
CA VAL A 124 1.50 3.38 8.06
C VAL A 124 1.25 4.86 7.71
N SER A 125 1.01 5.18 6.44
CA SER A 125 0.83 6.56 5.99
C SER A 125 -0.62 7.04 6.00
N TYR A 126 -1.63 6.17 6.08
CA TYR A 126 -3.03 6.59 6.03
C TYR A 126 -3.40 7.56 7.15
N PRO A 127 -3.14 7.28 8.43
CA PRO A 127 -3.52 8.21 9.50
C PRO A 127 -2.86 9.57 9.34
N GLU A 128 -1.58 9.58 8.92
CA GLU A 128 -0.82 10.81 8.79
C GLU A 128 -1.31 11.67 7.60
N MET A 129 -1.72 11.04 6.50
CA MET A 129 -2.32 11.76 5.37
C MET A 129 -3.69 12.35 5.73
N VAL A 130 -4.52 11.63 6.49
CA VAL A 130 -5.80 12.14 7.00
C VAL A 130 -5.58 13.36 7.89
N LYS A 131 -4.65 13.30 8.85
CA LYS A 131 -4.31 14.44 9.74
C LYS A 131 -3.76 15.63 8.96
N LEU A 132 -2.88 15.38 7.97
CA LEU A 132 -2.29 16.45 7.13
C LEU A 132 -3.36 17.21 6.34
N THR A 133 -4.43 16.56 5.94
CA THR A 133 -5.54 17.15 5.19
C THR A 133 -6.64 17.75 6.07
N GLY A 134 -6.48 17.67 7.38
CA GLY A 134 -7.43 18.27 8.36
C GLY A 134 -8.51 17.32 8.85
N GLY A 135 -8.54 16.09 8.34
CA GLY A 135 -9.46 15.05 8.79
C GLY A 135 -9.04 14.38 10.10
N VAL A 136 -9.93 13.57 10.63
CA VAL A 136 -9.75 12.79 11.86
C VAL A 136 -9.69 11.30 11.49
N PRO A 137 -8.56 10.60 11.71
CA PRO A 137 -8.50 9.17 11.49
C PRO A 137 -9.25 8.44 12.61
N VAL A 138 -10.20 7.58 12.24
CA VAL A 138 -10.95 6.70 13.14
C VAL A 138 -10.58 5.27 12.81
N PHE A 139 -10.02 4.55 13.80
CA PHE A 139 -9.56 3.19 13.58
C PHE A 139 -10.71 2.20 13.78
N VAL A 140 -10.82 1.25 12.83
CA VAL A 140 -11.77 0.15 12.89
C VAL A 140 -11.01 -1.12 13.26
N GLU A 141 -11.38 -1.74 14.37
CA GLU A 141 -10.81 -3.03 14.78
C GLU A 141 -11.28 -4.12 13.81
N THR A 142 -10.37 -5.01 13.43
CA THR A 142 -10.66 -6.20 12.64
C THR A 142 -10.17 -7.46 13.34
N GLN A 143 -10.63 -8.62 12.88
CA GLN A 143 -10.31 -9.88 13.53
C GLN A 143 -9.35 -10.72 12.68
N ARG A 144 -8.35 -11.31 13.32
CA ARG A 144 -7.45 -12.28 12.68
C ARG A 144 -8.19 -13.49 12.10
N SER A 145 -9.26 -13.93 12.79
CA SER A 145 -10.11 -15.04 12.33
C SER A 145 -10.80 -14.77 10.98
N ASN A 146 -10.84 -13.50 10.53
CA ASN A 146 -11.30 -13.07 9.22
C ASN A 146 -10.16 -12.47 8.38
N ASP A 147 -8.93 -12.95 8.55
CA ASP A 147 -7.74 -12.48 7.82
C ASP A 147 -7.53 -10.95 7.89
N PHE A 148 -7.99 -10.32 8.98
CA PHE A 148 -8.01 -8.87 9.17
C PHE A 148 -8.81 -8.11 8.09
N LYS A 149 -9.74 -8.76 7.42
CA LYS A 149 -10.68 -8.11 6.52
C LYS A 149 -11.82 -7.47 7.34
N VAL A 150 -12.15 -6.22 7.03
CA VAL A 150 -13.26 -5.51 7.69
C VAL A 150 -14.59 -6.11 7.26
N THR A 151 -15.57 -6.12 8.16
CA THR A 151 -16.94 -6.54 7.89
C THR A 151 -17.92 -5.38 7.98
N VAL A 152 -19.18 -5.60 7.58
CA VAL A 152 -20.25 -4.62 7.74
C VAL A 152 -20.48 -4.30 9.22
N GLU A 153 -20.40 -5.31 10.08
CA GLU A 153 -20.59 -5.17 11.54
C GLU A 153 -19.51 -4.29 12.16
N ASP A 154 -18.23 -4.48 11.75
CA ASP A 154 -17.12 -3.65 12.22
C ASP A 154 -17.32 -2.18 11.85
N LEU A 155 -17.77 -1.91 10.62
CA LEU A 155 -18.04 -0.56 10.12
C LEU A 155 -19.25 0.08 10.78
N ALA A 156 -20.32 -0.69 11.00
CA ALA A 156 -21.55 -0.18 11.59
C ALA A 156 -21.35 0.40 12.99
N GLY A 157 -20.40 -0.14 13.75
CA GLY A 157 -20.03 0.37 15.07
C GLY A 157 -19.25 1.69 15.05
N CYS A 158 -18.72 2.11 13.90
CA CYS A 158 -17.85 3.28 13.77
C CYS A 158 -18.44 4.42 12.93
N ILE A 159 -19.40 4.14 12.04
CA ILE A 159 -20.01 5.15 11.16
C ILE A 159 -20.93 6.09 11.94
N ASN A 160 -20.76 7.40 11.72
CA ASN A 160 -21.60 8.48 12.25
C ASN A 160 -21.70 9.65 11.24
N ASP A 161 -22.39 10.72 11.61
CA ASP A 161 -22.66 11.85 10.72
C ASP A 161 -21.41 12.61 10.23
N ARG A 162 -20.24 12.42 10.87
CA ARG A 162 -18.96 12.98 10.44
C ARG A 162 -18.15 12.05 9.56
N THR A 163 -18.58 10.81 9.42
CA THR A 163 -17.85 9.84 8.62
C THR A 163 -17.95 10.16 7.14
N LYS A 164 -16.84 10.57 6.53
CA LYS A 164 -16.79 10.99 5.13
C LYS A 164 -16.30 9.89 4.19
N ALA A 165 -15.31 9.11 4.62
CA ALA A 165 -14.70 8.08 3.79
C ALA A 165 -14.17 6.90 4.61
N VAL A 166 -13.94 5.78 3.92
CA VAL A 166 -13.27 4.60 4.46
C VAL A 166 -12.17 4.15 3.52
N PHE A 167 -11.05 3.66 4.05
CA PHE A 167 -10.03 2.97 3.27
C PHE A 167 -10.37 1.49 3.12
N ILE A 168 -10.36 1.01 1.89
CA ILE A 168 -10.33 -0.43 1.55
C ILE A 168 -9.06 -0.69 0.77
N THR A 169 -8.15 -1.50 1.33
CA THR A 169 -6.86 -1.82 0.71
C THR A 169 -6.90 -3.26 0.21
N ASN A 170 -6.85 -3.44 -1.10
CA ASN A 170 -6.98 -4.75 -1.74
C ASN A 170 -6.00 -4.93 -2.91
N PRO A 171 -5.01 -5.81 -2.81
CA PRO A 171 -4.49 -6.57 -1.65
C PRO A 171 -3.93 -5.69 -0.53
N SER A 172 -3.99 -6.18 0.71
CA SER A 172 -3.62 -5.42 1.90
C SER A 172 -2.10 -5.38 2.14
N ASN A 173 -1.63 -4.24 2.59
CA ASN A 173 -0.37 -4.05 3.30
C ASN A 173 -0.73 -3.62 4.74
N PRO A 174 -0.42 -4.43 5.79
CA PRO A 174 0.70 -5.39 5.85
C PRO A 174 0.33 -6.88 5.70
N THR A 175 -0.95 -7.26 5.65
CA THR A 175 -1.37 -8.65 5.86
C THR A 175 -1.24 -9.54 4.62
N GLY A 176 -1.29 -8.95 3.43
CA GLY A 176 -1.43 -9.71 2.19
C GLY A 176 -2.82 -10.30 1.97
N ALA A 177 -3.80 -9.95 2.79
CA ALA A 177 -5.19 -10.38 2.60
C ALA A 177 -5.76 -9.81 1.30
N VAL A 178 -6.62 -10.59 0.66
CA VAL A 178 -7.33 -10.22 -0.57
C VAL A 178 -8.82 -10.46 -0.37
N TYR A 179 -9.62 -9.43 -0.61
CA TYR A 179 -11.06 -9.56 -0.56
C TYR A 179 -11.60 -10.21 -1.84
N SER A 180 -12.52 -11.16 -1.69
CA SER A 180 -13.32 -11.66 -2.80
C SER A 180 -14.45 -10.69 -3.17
N ARG A 181 -15.11 -10.95 -4.30
CA ARG A 181 -16.29 -10.19 -4.73
C ARG A 181 -17.43 -10.28 -3.71
N GLU A 182 -17.64 -11.48 -3.17
CA GLU A 182 -18.68 -11.79 -2.21
C GLU A 182 -18.47 -11.06 -0.87
N GLU A 183 -17.22 -10.84 -0.48
CA GLU A 183 -16.85 -10.10 0.72
C GLU A 183 -16.97 -8.58 0.50
N LEU A 184 -16.52 -8.08 -0.67
CA LEU A 184 -16.55 -6.64 -0.97
C LEU A 184 -17.97 -6.10 -1.19
N LEU A 185 -18.84 -6.87 -1.84
CA LEU A 185 -20.16 -6.37 -2.26
C LEU A 185 -21.01 -5.86 -1.08
N PRO A 186 -21.25 -6.64 -0.01
CA PRO A 186 -22.05 -6.16 1.12
C PRO A 186 -21.42 -4.97 1.85
N ILE A 187 -20.09 -4.92 1.94
CA ILE A 187 -19.36 -3.79 2.53
C ILE A 187 -19.62 -2.52 1.72
N ALA A 188 -19.43 -2.60 0.40
CA ALA A 188 -19.56 -1.46 -0.48
C ALA A 188 -21.02 -0.95 -0.57
N GLU A 189 -22.00 -1.86 -0.65
CA GLU A 189 -23.43 -1.50 -0.61
C GLU A 189 -23.81 -0.80 0.69
N TYR A 190 -23.31 -1.31 1.82
CA TYR A 190 -23.56 -0.69 3.11
C TYR A 190 -22.98 0.74 3.17
N LEU A 191 -21.72 0.95 2.73
CA LEU A 191 -21.08 2.26 2.69
C LEU A 191 -21.84 3.24 1.79
N VAL A 192 -22.26 2.81 0.60
CA VAL A 192 -23.07 3.62 -0.31
C VAL A 192 -24.39 4.01 0.35
N SER A 193 -25.06 3.07 1.04
CA SER A 193 -26.33 3.35 1.76
C SER A 193 -26.18 4.39 2.86
N LYS A 194 -24.95 4.59 3.38
CA LYS A 194 -24.60 5.60 4.39
C LYS A 194 -24.05 6.89 3.79
N GLY A 195 -23.91 6.98 2.48
CA GLY A 195 -23.30 8.14 1.81
C GLY A 195 -21.80 8.30 2.09
N VAL A 196 -21.11 7.21 2.45
CA VAL A 196 -19.66 7.20 2.78
C VAL A 196 -18.85 6.83 1.55
N TYR A 197 -17.86 7.64 1.20
CA TYR A 197 -16.95 7.38 0.09
C TYR A 197 -16.00 6.21 0.39
N ILE A 198 -15.63 5.47 -0.65
CA ILE A 198 -14.65 4.38 -0.57
C ILE A 198 -13.36 4.82 -1.25
N ILE A 199 -12.26 4.93 -0.49
CA ILE A 199 -10.92 5.11 -1.03
C ILE A 199 -10.33 3.71 -1.19
N ALA A 200 -10.44 3.16 -2.41
CA ALA A 200 -9.99 1.82 -2.74
C ALA A 200 -8.51 1.85 -3.17
N ASP A 201 -7.60 1.49 -2.27
CA ASP A 201 -6.16 1.38 -2.59
C ASP A 201 -5.88 0.00 -3.19
N GLU A 202 -5.76 -0.03 -4.52
CA GLU A 202 -5.60 -1.22 -5.35
C GLU A 202 -4.18 -1.34 -5.93
N ILE A 203 -3.19 -0.69 -5.30
CA ILE A 203 -1.80 -0.62 -5.81
C ILE A 203 -1.15 -2.00 -6.01
N TYR A 204 -1.64 -3.03 -5.32
CA TYR A 204 -1.15 -4.41 -5.42
C TYR A 204 -2.01 -5.32 -6.31
N GLU A 205 -2.96 -4.80 -7.10
CA GLU A 205 -3.90 -5.59 -7.91
C GLU A 205 -3.25 -6.67 -8.79
N LYS A 206 -2.01 -6.44 -9.26
CA LYS A 206 -1.26 -7.40 -10.11
C LYS A 206 -0.51 -8.47 -9.31
N ILE A 207 -0.52 -8.38 -7.99
CA ILE A 207 0.18 -9.30 -7.09
C ILE A 207 -0.88 -10.00 -6.22
N VAL A 208 -1.67 -10.84 -6.87
CA VAL A 208 -2.68 -11.73 -6.25
C VAL A 208 -2.36 -13.15 -6.66
N PHE A 209 -2.35 -14.10 -5.72
CA PHE A 209 -1.79 -15.45 -5.95
C PHE A 209 -2.85 -16.51 -6.20
N ASP A 210 -3.73 -16.76 -5.24
CA ASP A 210 -4.58 -17.93 -5.20
C ASP A 210 -6.04 -17.66 -5.60
N GLN A 211 -6.37 -16.43 -5.95
CA GLN A 211 -7.73 -16.03 -6.36
C GLN A 211 -7.68 -14.91 -7.41
N GLU A 212 -8.82 -14.54 -7.93
CA GLU A 212 -8.97 -13.40 -8.84
C GLU A 212 -9.05 -12.09 -8.06
N PHE A 213 -8.51 -11.04 -8.63
CA PHE A 213 -8.64 -9.70 -8.08
C PHE A 213 -10.01 -9.10 -8.46
N THR A 214 -10.68 -8.50 -7.50
CA THR A 214 -11.89 -7.71 -7.73
C THR A 214 -11.64 -6.26 -7.35
N SER A 215 -11.83 -5.33 -8.30
CA SER A 215 -11.84 -3.90 -8.01
C SER A 215 -13.17 -3.49 -7.38
N VAL A 216 -13.14 -2.65 -6.36
CA VAL A 216 -14.36 -2.17 -5.67
C VAL A 216 -15.30 -1.46 -6.62
N ALA A 217 -14.78 -0.61 -7.50
CA ALA A 217 -15.59 0.15 -8.47
C ALA A 217 -16.26 -0.74 -9.55
N SER A 218 -15.88 -2.03 -9.66
CA SER A 218 -16.50 -2.96 -10.62
C SER A 218 -17.81 -3.60 -10.12
N LEU A 219 -18.14 -3.40 -8.84
CA LEU A 219 -19.24 -4.11 -8.20
C LEU A 219 -20.62 -3.65 -8.68
N SER A 220 -20.82 -2.34 -8.82
CA SER A 220 -22.03 -1.74 -9.42
C SER A 220 -21.80 -0.28 -9.82
N SER A 221 -22.74 0.31 -10.57
CA SER A 221 -22.72 1.74 -10.95
C SER A 221 -22.73 2.68 -9.74
N ASP A 222 -23.54 2.35 -8.73
CA ASP A 222 -23.71 3.17 -7.53
C ASP A 222 -22.45 3.11 -6.65
N ILE A 223 -21.85 1.92 -6.52
CA ILE A 223 -20.58 1.74 -5.83
C ILE A 223 -19.46 2.48 -6.56
N LYS A 224 -19.40 2.38 -7.90
CA LYS A 224 -18.44 3.14 -8.72
C LYS A 224 -18.55 4.64 -8.45
N ALA A 225 -19.77 5.19 -8.37
CA ALA A 225 -19.99 6.61 -8.14
C ALA A 225 -19.47 7.12 -6.78
N MET A 226 -19.39 6.22 -5.79
CA MET A 226 -18.89 6.51 -4.44
C MET A 226 -17.46 6.01 -4.20
N THR A 227 -16.79 5.46 -5.22
CA THR A 227 -15.44 4.90 -5.10
C THR A 227 -14.41 5.81 -5.77
N ILE A 228 -13.30 6.06 -5.07
CA ILE A 228 -12.08 6.62 -5.62
C ILE A 228 -11.07 5.50 -5.66
N THR A 229 -10.84 4.95 -6.85
CA THR A 229 -9.82 3.91 -7.06
C THR A 229 -8.44 4.55 -7.10
N ILE A 230 -7.54 4.08 -6.26
CA ILE A 230 -6.13 4.48 -6.21
C ILE A 230 -5.29 3.34 -6.78
N ASN A 231 -4.44 3.64 -7.75
CA ASN A 231 -3.54 2.65 -8.32
C ASN A 231 -2.25 3.32 -8.85
N GLY A 232 -1.36 2.56 -9.48
CA GLY A 232 -0.12 3.09 -10.03
C GLY A 232 0.89 2.02 -10.44
N MET A 233 2.03 2.48 -10.93
CA MET A 233 3.06 1.61 -11.52
C MET A 233 4.14 1.17 -10.52
N SER A 234 4.09 1.67 -9.28
CA SER A 234 5.14 1.40 -8.27
C SER A 234 5.36 -0.08 -8.00
N LYS A 235 4.28 -0.89 -7.99
CA LYS A 235 4.34 -2.30 -7.55
C LYS A 235 4.22 -3.26 -8.74
N SER A 236 3.30 -2.98 -9.66
CA SER A 236 3.03 -3.84 -10.81
C SER A 236 4.20 -3.94 -11.79
N THR A 237 5.00 -2.88 -11.93
CA THR A 237 6.11 -2.78 -12.90
C THR A 237 7.41 -2.23 -12.30
N SER A 238 7.60 -2.38 -10.97
CA SER A 238 8.83 -1.98 -10.26
C SER A 238 9.26 -0.53 -10.54
N MET A 239 8.29 0.39 -10.47
CA MET A 239 8.51 1.81 -10.80
C MET A 239 8.42 2.72 -9.57
N THR A 240 8.92 2.27 -8.40
CA THR A 240 8.81 3.03 -7.15
C THR A 240 9.47 4.41 -7.23
N GLY A 241 10.65 4.49 -7.85
CA GLY A 241 11.42 5.73 -8.03
C GLY A 241 10.89 6.67 -9.12
N TRP A 242 10.07 6.18 -10.05
CA TRP A 242 9.48 6.99 -11.13
C TRP A 242 8.36 7.90 -10.64
N ARG A 243 7.76 7.58 -9.49
CA ARG A 243 6.71 8.38 -8.85
C ARG A 243 5.47 8.56 -9.72
N ILE A 244 4.86 7.49 -10.20
CA ILE A 244 3.61 7.52 -10.95
C ILE A 244 2.53 6.67 -10.27
N GLY A 245 1.41 7.33 -9.97
CA GLY A 245 0.14 6.75 -9.55
C GLY A 245 -1.00 7.44 -10.26
N TYR A 246 -2.20 6.94 -10.08
CA TYR A 246 -3.40 7.57 -10.61
C TYR A 246 -4.62 7.30 -9.74
N THR A 247 -5.65 8.12 -9.95
CA THR A 247 -7.00 7.89 -9.45
C THR A 247 -7.97 7.72 -10.60
N ALA A 248 -9.00 6.90 -10.37
CA ALA A 248 -10.19 6.87 -11.20
C ALA A 248 -11.41 7.12 -10.30
N SER A 249 -12.23 8.11 -10.65
CA SER A 249 -13.39 8.55 -9.84
C SER A 249 -14.42 9.23 -10.71
N THR A 250 -15.48 9.77 -10.12
CA THR A 250 -16.41 10.64 -10.85
C THR A 250 -15.69 11.87 -11.39
N ARG A 251 -16.17 12.41 -12.50
CA ARG A 251 -15.62 13.61 -13.13
C ARG A 251 -15.51 14.81 -12.18
N GLU A 252 -16.48 14.97 -11.28
CA GLU A 252 -16.49 16.06 -10.29
C GLU A 252 -15.30 15.94 -9.34
N ILE A 253 -15.07 14.75 -8.76
CA ILE A 253 -13.94 14.47 -7.87
C ILE A 253 -12.62 14.59 -8.62
N ALA A 254 -12.53 14.04 -9.82
CA ALA A 254 -11.32 14.12 -10.64
C ALA A 254 -10.94 15.59 -10.95
N LYS A 255 -11.93 16.44 -11.28
CA LYS A 255 -11.72 17.87 -11.52
C LYS A 255 -11.23 18.57 -10.25
N ALA A 256 -11.80 18.28 -9.08
CA ALA A 256 -11.35 18.84 -7.81
C ALA A 256 -9.90 18.44 -7.50
N MET A 257 -9.56 17.16 -7.64
CA MET A 257 -8.19 16.67 -7.45
C MET A 257 -7.19 17.29 -8.43
N ALA A 258 -7.55 17.44 -9.71
CA ALA A 258 -6.71 18.10 -10.71
C ALA A 258 -6.45 19.58 -10.38
N THR A 259 -7.46 20.28 -9.86
CA THR A 259 -7.32 21.66 -9.39
C THR A 259 -6.33 21.76 -8.23
N ILE A 260 -6.47 20.90 -7.22
CA ILE A 260 -5.55 20.82 -6.07
C ILE A 260 -4.13 20.50 -6.53
N GLN A 261 -3.97 19.47 -7.34
CA GLN A 261 -2.67 19.05 -7.88
C GLN A 261 -1.98 20.17 -8.69
N GLY A 262 -2.77 20.91 -9.49
CA GLY A 262 -2.27 22.03 -10.26
C GLY A 262 -1.59 23.11 -9.41
N HIS A 263 -2.09 23.32 -8.18
CA HIS A 263 -1.49 24.28 -7.23
C HIS A 263 -0.38 23.69 -6.37
N LEU A 264 -0.35 22.36 -6.17
CA LEU A 264 0.68 21.70 -5.35
C LEU A 264 1.97 21.44 -6.14
N VAL A 265 1.84 20.85 -7.34
CA VAL A 265 2.99 20.32 -8.11
C VAL A 265 2.86 20.56 -9.62
N SER A 266 1.85 21.26 -10.08
CA SER A 266 1.42 21.38 -11.49
C SER A 266 0.96 20.05 -12.07
N HIS A 267 1.88 19.12 -12.32
CA HIS A 267 1.64 17.75 -12.79
C HIS A 267 2.83 16.83 -12.45
N PRO A 268 2.68 15.49 -12.49
CA PRO A 268 3.81 14.56 -12.35
C PRO A 268 4.82 14.72 -13.49
N ALA A 269 6.07 14.32 -13.26
CA ALA A 269 7.13 14.38 -14.27
C ALA A 269 6.70 13.72 -15.59
N THR A 270 6.74 14.50 -16.68
CA THR A 270 6.23 14.08 -17.99
C THR A 270 6.95 12.85 -18.51
N ILE A 271 8.29 12.80 -18.39
CA ILE A 271 9.08 11.64 -18.82
C ILE A 271 8.69 10.36 -18.07
N SER A 272 8.36 10.46 -16.79
CA SER A 272 7.88 9.33 -15.99
C SER A 272 6.51 8.84 -16.48
N GLN A 273 5.64 9.73 -16.92
CA GLN A 273 4.33 9.37 -17.47
C GLN A 273 4.45 8.61 -18.80
N TYR A 274 5.40 8.97 -19.67
CA TYR A 274 5.65 8.23 -20.93
C TYR A 274 6.25 6.84 -20.65
N ALA A 275 7.13 6.72 -19.67
CA ALA A 275 7.62 5.41 -19.21
C ALA A 275 6.48 4.55 -18.63
N ALA A 276 5.60 5.16 -17.85
CA ALA A 276 4.46 4.50 -17.24
C ALA A 276 3.40 4.07 -18.27
N LEU A 277 3.17 4.89 -19.30
CA LEU A 277 2.32 4.54 -20.44
C LEU A 277 2.78 3.23 -21.11
N GLU A 278 4.06 3.13 -21.43
CA GLU A 278 4.63 1.90 -22.00
C GLU A 278 4.57 0.72 -21.03
N SER A 279 4.74 0.97 -19.74
CA SER A 279 4.74 -0.08 -18.71
C SER A 279 3.41 -0.82 -18.58
N LEU A 280 2.28 -0.21 -18.98
CA LEU A 280 0.97 -0.88 -19.03
C LEU A 280 0.96 -2.07 -19.98
N SER A 281 1.81 -2.07 -21.01
CA SER A 281 1.94 -3.17 -21.96
C SER A 281 2.98 -4.24 -21.57
N CYS A 282 3.73 -4.05 -20.46
CA CYS A 282 4.73 -5.01 -19.96
C CYS A 282 4.08 -6.16 -19.17
N LYS A 283 3.06 -6.81 -19.77
CA LYS A 283 2.27 -7.84 -19.07
C LYS A 283 3.09 -9.08 -18.72
N GLU A 284 4.05 -9.47 -19.56
CA GLU A 284 4.94 -10.60 -19.33
C GLU A 284 5.83 -10.38 -18.08
N ASP A 285 6.41 -9.18 -17.95
CA ASP A 285 7.21 -8.81 -16.78
C ASP A 285 6.37 -8.87 -15.49
N MET A 286 5.12 -8.38 -15.53
CA MET A 286 4.20 -8.47 -14.39
C MET A 286 3.93 -9.92 -13.98
N VAL A 287 3.74 -10.83 -14.94
CA VAL A 287 3.52 -12.26 -14.69
C VAL A 287 4.76 -12.90 -14.08
N ILE A 288 5.95 -12.59 -14.60
CA ILE A 288 7.23 -13.10 -14.06
C ILE A 288 7.37 -12.68 -12.58
N MET A 289 7.15 -11.39 -12.27
CA MET A 289 7.22 -10.88 -10.91
C MET A 289 6.18 -11.52 -9.99
N LYS A 290 4.92 -11.61 -10.42
CA LYS A 290 3.85 -12.26 -9.66
C LYS A 290 4.22 -13.70 -9.30
N ASN A 291 4.70 -14.49 -10.28
CA ASN A 291 5.08 -15.88 -10.07
C ASN A 291 6.26 -16.03 -9.11
N ALA A 292 7.24 -15.14 -9.17
CA ALA A 292 8.34 -15.11 -8.23
C ALA A 292 7.87 -14.80 -6.79
N TYR A 293 6.98 -13.81 -6.63
CA TYR A 293 6.42 -13.49 -5.31
C TYR A 293 5.55 -14.62 -4.75
N ALA A 294 4.80 -15.33 -5.59
CA ALA A 294 4.03 -16.50 -5.16
C ALA A 294 4.95 -17.58 -4.58
N LYS A 295 6.04 -17.93 -5.28
CA LYS A 295 7.05 -18.90 -4.80
C LYS A 295 7.69 -18.46 -3.48
N ARG A 296 8.05 -17.18 -3.38
CA ARG A 296 8.66 -16.61 -2.16
C ARG A 296 7.70 -16.58 -0.99
N ARG A 297 6.41 -16.26 -1.24
CA ARG A 297 5.35 -16.37 -0.25
C ARG A 297 5.27 -17.81 0.31
N ASP A 298 5.26 -18.82 -0.56
CA ASP A 298 5.17 -20.21 -0.16
C ASP A 298 6.41 -20.65 0.63
N LEU A 299 7.60 -20.26 0.17
CA LEU A 299 8.85 -20.49 0.88
C LEU A 299 8.81 -19.91 2.30
N VAL A 300 8.47 -18.62 2.43
CA VAL A 300 8.45 -17.94 3.73
C VAL A 300 7.37 -18.53 4.63
N SER A 301 6.17 -18.82 4.09
CA SER A 301 5.09 -19.44 4.86
C SER A 301 5.49 -20.82 5.39
N GLY A 302 6.17 -21.65 4.58
CA GLY A 302 6.68 -22.95 5.03
C GLY A 302 7.70 -22.81 6.15
N LEU A 303 8.69 -21.92 6.00
CA LEU A 303 9.71 -21.68 7.01
C LEU A 303 9.14 -21.12 8.32
N LEU A 304 8.17 -20.21 8.25
CA LEU A 304 7.51 -19.65 9.43
C LEU A 304 6.70 -20.69 10.21
N SER A 305 6.07 -21.64 9.51
CA SER A 305 5.27 -22.70 10.15
C SER A 305 6.13 -23.68 10.99
N GLU A 306 7.44 -23.68 10.82
CA GLU A 306 8.40 -24.51 11.58
C GLU A 306 8.92 -23.77 12.84
N ILE A 307 8.60 -22.48 13.04
CA ILE A 307 9.13 -21.69 14.16
C ILE A 307 8.13 -21.70 15.32
N GLU A 308 8.53 -22.27 16.46
CA GLU A 308 7.71 -22.30 17.65
C GLU A 308 7.40 -20.88 18.19
N GLY A 309 6.17 -20.65 18.59
CA GLY A 309 5.72 -19.36 19.15
C GLY A 309 5.45 -18.28 18.10
N ILE A 310 5.51 -18.62 16.81
CA ILE A 310 5.12 -17.73 15.70
C ILE A 310 3.83 -18.25 15.07
N ASP A 311 2.97 -17.30 14.71
CA ASP A 311 1.79 -17.58 13.93
C ASP A 311 1.58 -16.45 12.88
N PHE A 312 0.84 -16.70 11.81
CA PHE A 312 0.59 -15.73 10.75
C PHE A 312 -0.63 -16.12 9.92
N VAL A 313 -1.20 -15.15 9.21
CA VAL A 313 -2.16 -15.41 8.14
C VAL A 313 -1.38 -15.56 6.83
N ARG A 314 -1.60 -16.67 6.10
CA ARG A 314 -0.91 -16.90 4.83
C ARG A 314 -1.34 -15.84 3.81
N PRO A 315 -0.41 -15.02 3.27
CA PRO A 315 -0.74 -13.95 2.35
C PRO A 315 -1.34 -14.48 1.04
N GLN A 316 -2.42 -13.84 0.58
CA GLN A 316 -3.09 -14.14 -0.69
C GLN A 316 -2.65 -13.18 -1.80
N GLY A 317 -2.02 -12.06 -1.43
CA GLY A 317 -1.52 -11.03 -2.35
C GLY A 317 -0.45 -10.14 -1.73
N ALA A 318 -0.02 -9.12 -2.46
CA ALA A 318 1.10 -8.26 -2.16
C ALA A 318 2.42 -9.05 -1.98
N PHE A 319 3.39 -8.51 -1.28
CA PHE A 319 4.66 -9.19 -0.99
C PHE A 319 5.07 -8.98 0.48
N TYR A 320 4.11 -9.20 1.39
CA TYR A 320 4.32 -9.09 2.83
C TYR A 320 3.77 -10.31 3.55
N VAL A 321 4.36 -10.59 4.70
CA VAL A 321 3.78 -11.46 5.72
C VAL A 321 3.72 -10.69 7.04
N PHE A 322 2.59 -10.81 7.74
CA PHE A 322 2.33 -10.17 9.02
C PHE A 322 2.33 -11.24 10.09
N ILE A 323 3.39 -11.23 10.91
CA ILE A 323 3.79 -12.33 11.79
C ILE A 323 3.37 -11.98 13.21
N ASP A 324 2.59 -12.84 13.84
CA ASP A 324 2.20 -12.77 15.25
C ASP A 324 3.38 -13.20 16.12
N VAL A 325 3.78 -12.30 17.02
CA VAL A 325 4.87 -12.52 18.00
C VAL A 325 4.38 -12.44 19.43
N SER A 326 3.06 -12.50 19.65
CA SER A 326 2.43 -12.36 20.97
C SER A 326 2.93 -13.38 21.99
N ALA A 327 3.28 -14.59 21.55
CA ALA A 327 3.84 -15.63 22.42
C ALA A 327 5.19 -15.25 23.04
N PHE A 328 5.91 -14.29 22.50
CA PHE A 328 7.18 -13.83 23.06
C PHE A 328 7.00 -12.85 24.22
N LYS A 329 5.79 -12.32 24.42
CA LYS A 329 5.51 -11.32 25.48
C LYS A 329 5.87 -11.82 26.88
N SER A 330 5.58 -13.09 27.20
CA SER A 330 5.89 -13.66 28.51
C SER A 330 7.37 -14.05 28.69
N LYS A 331 8.13 -14.09 27.61
CA LYS A 331 9.54 -14.49 27.60
C LYS A 331 10.51 -13.28 27.54
N LEU A 332 10.00 -12.10 27.27
CA LEU A 332 10.76 -10.86 27.19
C LEU A 332 10.49 -9.97 28.39
N PRO A 333 11.44 -9.12 28.82
CA PRO A 333 11.19 -8.08 29.82
C PRO A 333 10.01 -7.19 29.41
N GLU A 334 9.29 -6.66 30.40
CA GLU A 334 8.21 -5.72 30.13
C GLU A 334 8.74 -4.48 29.39
N ALA A 335 8.06 -4.10 28.34
CA ALA A 335 8.38 -2.95 27.49
C ALA A 335 7.11 -2.22 27.06
N GLU A 336 7.25 -0.94 26.70
CA GLU A 336 6.15 -0.10 26.26
C GLU A 336 5.51 -0.64 24.97
N SER A 337 6.31 -1.27 24.09
CA SER A 337 5.86 -1.90 22.85
C SER A 337 6.59 -3.21 22.60
N LEU A 338 5.83 -4.31 22.48
CA LEU A 338 6.38 -5.62 22.16
C LEU A 338 7.00 -5.66 20.78
N SER A 339 6.31 -5.13 19.77
CA SER A 339 6.79 -5.19 18.38
C SER A 339 8.05 -4.38 18.14
N ILE A 340 8.20 -3.23 18.81
CA ILE A 340 9.44 -2.43 18.76
C ILE A 340 10.57 -3.22 19.43
N GLN A 341 10.34 -3.76 20.62
CA GLN A 341 11.35 -4.54 21.36
C GLN A 341 11.83 -5.74 20.55
N VAL A 342 10.92 -6.50 19.93
CA VAL A 342 11.26 -7.64 19.07
C VAL A 342 12.08 -7.18 17.87
N CYS A 343 11.67 -6.12 17.17
CA CYS A 343 12.40 -5.59 16.00
C CYS A 343 13.80 -5.07 16.38
N ASP A 344 13.93 -4.40 17.51
CA ASP A 344 15.25 -3.89 17.98
C ASP A 344 16.18 -5.06 18.34
N LEU A 345 15.71 -6.06 19.08
CA LEU A 345 16.50 -7.25 19.41
C LEU A 345 16.92 -8.03 18.17
N LEU A 346 16.00 -8.22 17.20
CA LEU A 346 16.30 -8.86 15.92
C LEU A 346 17.37 -8.08 15.15
N LEU A 347 17.26 -6.77 15.09
CA LEU A 347 18.22 -5.94 14.37
C LEU A 347 19.61 -5.93 15.05
N GLU A 348 19.65 -5.76 16.37
CA GLU A 348 20.90 -5.57 17.11
C GLU A 348 21.66 -6.88 17.33
N LYS A 349 20.96 -7.97 17.67
CA LYS A 349 21.59 -9.25 18.02
C LYS A 349 21.64 -10.24 16.86
N PHE A 350 20.69 -10.17 15.95
CA PHE A 350 20.57 -11.12 14.83
C PHE A 350 20.76 -10.48 13.45
N GLN A 351 20.97 -9.17 13.37
CA GLN A 351 21.15 -8.42 12.12
C GLN A 351 20.00 -8.70 11.12
N LEU A 352 18.76 -8.75 11.63
CA LEU A 352 17.55 -8.87 10.84
C LEU A 352 16.67 -7.63 11.03
N ALA A 353 16.37 -6.92 9.95
CA ALA A 353 15.49 -5.77 9.97
C ALA A 353 14.06 -6.16 9.52
N LEU A 354 13.09 -5.95 10.41
CA LEU A 354 11.65 -6.07 10.18
C LEU A 354 10.96 -4.74 10.52
N VAL A 355 9.65 -4.62 10.26
CA VAL A 355 8.87 -3.44 10.64
C VAL A 355 7.96 -3.79 11.82
N PRO A 356 7.99 -3.04 12.93
CA PRO A 356 7.14 -3.32 14.08
C PRO A 356 5.66 -3.12 13.76
N GLY A 357 4.82 -4.00 14.27
CA GLY A 357 3.39 -4.03 13.99
C GLY A 357 2.63 -2.83 14.53
N ILE A 358 3.12 -2.18 15.59
CA ILE A 358 2.54 -0.94 16.10
C ILE A 358 2.46 0.15 15.03
N ALA A 359 3.39 0.17 14.07
CA ALA A 359 3.37 1.06 12.90
C ALA A 359 2.13 0.86 12.01
N PHE A 360 1.51 -0.31 12.08
CA PHE A 360 0.29 -0.68 11.36
C PHE A 360 -0.93 -0.74 12.29
N GLY A 361 -0.78 -0.34 13.55
CA GLY A 361 -1.83 -0.30 14.56
C GLY A 361 -2.00 -1.57 15.41
N LEU A 362 -1.13 -2.59 15.26
CA LEU A 362 -1.19 -3.85 16.03
C LEU A 362 0.18 -4.21 16.62
N ASP A 363 0.35 -4.02 17.93
CA ASP A 363 1.64 -4.14 18.61
C ASP A 363 2.13 -5.59 18.81
N ASN A 364 1.28 -6.59 18.65
CA ASN A 364 1.66 -8.00 18.79
C ASN A 364 2.20 -8.63 17.50
N TYR A 365 2.44 -7.83 16.46
CA TYR A 365 2.84 -8.30 15.14
C TYR A 365 4.14 -7.64 14.68
N VAL A 366 4.80 -8.27 13.72
CA VAL A 366 5.89 -7.67 12.94
C VAL A 366 5.65 -7.96 11.45
N ARG A 367 6.05 -7.04 10.55
CA ARG A 367 5.92 -7.24 9.12
C ARG A 367 7.26 -7.57 8.50
N ALA A 368 7.33 -8.65 7.72
CA ALA A 368 8.43 -8.97 6.81
C ALA A 368 7.99 -8.76 5.35
N SER A 369 8.90 -8.25 4.52
CA SER A 369 8.74 -8.21 3.07
C SER A 369 9.25 -9.52 2.45
N THR A 370 8.52 -10.07 1.48
CA THR A 370 8.96 -11.19 0.66
C THR A 370 9.57 -10.73 -0.68
N ALA A 371 9.70 -9.42 -0.89
CA ALA A 371 10.37 -8.84 -2.06
C ALA A 371 11.90 -8.81 -1.86
N ALA A 372 12.50 -10.00 -1.78
CA ALA A 372 13.93 -10.23 -1.68
C ALA A 372 14.28 -11.56 -2.33
N SER A 373 15.57 -11.83 -2.54
CA SER A 373 16.02 -13.12 -3.07
C SER A 373 15.65 -14.29 -2.14
N GLU A 374 15.46 -15.49 -2.66
CA GLU A 374 15.17 -16.67 -1.84
C GLU A 374 16.27 -16.93 -0.80
N GLU A 375 17.52 -16.65 -1.12
CA GLU A 375 18.65 -16.75 -0.20
C GLU A 375 18.49 -15.78 0.98
N THR A 376 18.20 -14.49 0.71
CA THR A 376 17.94 -13.48 1.74
C THR A 376 16.74 -13.85 2.62
N LEU A 377 15.68 -14.41 2.01
CA LEU A 377 14.49 -14.83 2.74
C LEU A 377 14.80 -16.01 3.67
N ARG A 378 15.55 -17.03 3.20
CA ARG A 378 15.98 -18.16 4.03
C ARG A 378 16.86 -17.70 5.19
N GLU A 379 17.81 -16.82 4.92
CA GLU A 379 18.67 -16.22 5.96
C GLU A 379 17.84 -15.46 7.00
N GLY A 380 16.89 -14.64 6.55
CA GLY A 380 16.00 -13.87 7.45
C GLY A 380 15.14 -14.78 8.33
N MET A 381 14.56 -15.83 7.77
CA MET A 381 13.74 -16.78 8.54
C MET A 381 14.60 -17.61 9.51
N ALA A 382 15.82 -18.00 9.13
CA ALA A 382 16.75 -18.67 10.04
C ALA A 382 17.16 -17.79 11.23
N LYS A 383 17.38 -16.48 11.01
CA LYS A 383 17.66 -15.53 12.08
C LYS A 383 16.46 -15.33 13.01
N LEU A 384 15.24 -15.30 12.46
CA LEU A 384 14.02 -15.24 13.25
C LEU A 384 13.82 -16.52 14.09
N ALA A 385 14.09 -17.70 13.51
CA ALA A 385 14.05 -18.97 14.23
C ALA A 385 15.08 -19.00 15.38
N ALA A 386 16.31 -18.56 15.13
CA ALA A 386 17.36 -18.46 16.14
C ALA A 386 16.98 -17.51 17.27
N PHE A 387 16.36 -16.39 16.96
CA PHE A 387 15.80 -15.48 17.97
C PHE A 387 14.72 -16.16 18.82
N ALA A 388 13.72 -16.80 18.18
CA ALA A 388 12.65 -17.49 18.90
C ALA A 388 13.18 -18.60 19.83
N ALA A 389 14.19 -19.37 19.37
CA ALA A 389 14.84 -20.40 20.18
C ALA A 389 15.70 -19.87 21.32
N SER A 390 16.10 -18.59 21.27
CA SER A 390 16.91 -17.95 22.33
C SER A 390 16.07 -17.40 23.48
N LEU A 391 14.75 -17.41 23.33
CA LEU A 391 13.76 -16.95 24.33
C LEU A 391 13.26 -18.15 25.15
#